data_ca9c05dafaa1fe7b8aa6733fa03e056a
#
_entry.id   ca9c05dafaa1fe7b8aa6733fa03e056a
#
_cell.length_a   1.000
_cell.length_b   1.000
_cell.length_c   1.000
_cell.angle_alpha   90.00
_cell.angle_beta   90.00
_cell.angle_gamma   90.00
#
_symmetry.space_group_name_H-M   'P 1'
#
loop_
_entity.id
_entity.type
_entity.pdbx_description
1 polymer ?
#
loop_
_entity_poly.entity_id
_entity_poly.type
_entity_poly.pdbx_seq_one_letter_code
_entity_poly.pdbx_strand_id
1 'polypeptide(L)'
;MGEIERRRTRARTAASAVAGTALVGLLLTGCTAFGGDGTLPKPTRQATERTAEPIPDPTLTTEQVGGNAEEVEQVLPTGTVAAETDVTSPSGDTTIHVRIVANDMGTFTAQLSDYRTTNPQQMSLQFRHRTASPLDGGDASARDTTEWTAASGPPKTVVMHDAGARPDYLQSVVLVPASVPDEDPSMRPWVGSVLAASALDWKIPNPYPDLRITVGKDRPGAYGIVTDADGRPADYLVAHGDELTTVAQRFGITPAEVQWLNPYLETRADDWLLEGSTLNLDPARR
;
A
#
# COMPACT_ATOMS: atom_id res chain seq x y z
N MET A 1 49.90 24.92 -39.16
CA MET A 1 50.07 26.17 -38.39
C MET A 1 48.69 26.50 -37.88
N GLY A 2 48.46 26.36 -36.53
CA GLY A 2 47.19 26.61 -35.86
C GLY A 2 47.23 26.00 -34.49
N GLU A 3 47.60 26.79 -33.50
CA GLU A 3 47.84 26.43 -32.10
C GLU A 3 46.58 25.98 -31.38
N ILE A 4 46.75 24.91 -30.62
CA ILE A 4 45.73 24.33 -29.71
C ILE A 4 45.87 25.03 -28.36
N GLU A 5 44.92 25.85 -28.00
CA GLU A 5 44.84 26.53 -26.71
C GLU A 5 44.17 25.58 -25.66
N ARG A 6 45.00 25.10 -24.74
CA ARG A 6 44.57 24.29 -23.58
C ARG A 6 44.05 25.22 -22.47
N ARG A 7 42.77 25.28 -22.26
CA ARG A 7 42.18 25.85 -21.01
C ARG A 7 42.23 24.83 -19.89
N ARG A 8 43.09 25.08 -18.91
CA ARG A 8 43.11 24.41 -17.60
C ARG A 8 42.01 24.96 -16.72
N THR A 9 41.04 24.15 -16.34
CA THR A 9 40.05 24.47 -15.29
C THR A 9 40.61 23.99 -13.95
N ARG A 10 40.80 24.94 -13.02
CA ARG A 10 41.25 24.69 -11.65
C ARG A 10 40.10 24.15 -10.81
N ALA A 11 40.27 22.96 -10.23
CA ALA A 11 39.45 22.44 -9.15
C ALA A 11 39.71 23.24 -7.87
N ARG A 12 38.66 23.77 -7.26
CA ARG A 12 38.71 24.35 -5.92
C ARG A 12 38.19 23.30 -4.94
N THR A 13 39.11 22.78 -4.14
CA THR A 13 38.84 21.94 -2.99
C THR A 13 38.38 22.85 -1.83
N ALA A 14 37.16 22.69 -1.36
CA ALA A 14 36.68 23.31 -0.14
C ALA A 14 36.81 22.28 1.01
N ALA A 15 37.70 22.55 1.94
CA ALA A 15 37.83 21.83 3.20
C ALA A 15 36.83 22.40 4.22
N SER A 16 35.91 21.58 4.69
CA SER A 16 35.02 21.94 5.80
C SER A 16 35.57 21.35 7.08
N ALA A 17 35.93 22.26 8.01
CA ALA A 17 36.38 21.93 9.35
C ALA A 17 35.16 21.59 10.23
N VAL A 18 35.24 20.44 10.89
CA VAL A 18 34.30 20.01 11.94
C VAL A 18 34.80 20.53 13.29
N ALA A 19 34.06 21.44 13.89
CA ALA A 19 34.27 21.89 15.27
C ALA A 19 33.43 21.02 16.21
N GLY A 20 34.10 20.17 17.00
CA GLY A 20 33.49 19.41 18.09
C GLY A 20 33.25 20.30 19.31
N THR A 21 32.03 20.29 19.83
CA THR A 21 31.70 20.90 21.12
C THR A 21 31.33 19.80 22.10
N ALA A 22 32.23 19.54 23.07
CA ALA A 22 31.99 18.70 24.22
C ALA A 22 31.14 19.47 25.24
N LEU A 23 29.99 18.94 25.64
CA LEU A 23 29.18 19.42 26.76
C LEU A 23 29.33 18.44 27.93
N VAL A 24 29.95 18.93 28.98
CA VAL A 24 30.20 18.33 30.30
C VAL A 24 28.86 18.21 31.05
N GLY A 25 28.55 17.02 31.53
CA GLY A 25 27.39 16.75 32.36
C GLY A 25 27.57 17.25 33.78
N LEU A 26 26.54 17.85 34.32
CA LEU A 26 26.40 18.18 35.76
C LEU A 26 25.38 17.21 36.37
N LEU A 27 25.87 16.30 37.17
CA LEU A 27 25.11 15.46 38.10
C LEU A 27 24.70 16.31 39.29
N LEU A 28 23.41 16.57 39.46
CA LEU A 28 22.84 17.11 40.71
C LEU A 28 22.11 15.97 41.43
N THR A 29 22.77 15.40 42.42
CA THR A 29 22.18 14.56 43.47
C THR A 29 21.46 15.49 44.46
N GLY A 30 20.14 15.41 44.48
CA GLY A 30 19.28 16.04 45.47
C GLY A 30 18.52 15.00 46.27
N CYS A 31 19.12 14.53 47.38
CA CYS A 31 18.38 13.85 48.42
C CYS A 31 17.69 14.89 49.29
N THR A 32 16.38 14.92 49.34
CA THR A 32 15.63 15.49 50.43
C THR A 32 14.78 14.41 51.07
N ALA A 33 15.23 14.01 52.25
CA ALA A 33 14.44 13.21 53.17
C ALA A 33 13.31 14.10 53.74
N PHE A 34 12.07 13.76 53.48
CA PHE A 34 10.94 14.17 54.31
C PHE A 34 10.40 12.97 55.02
N GLY A 35 10.77 12.84 56.29
CA GLY A 35 10.08 12.00 57.24
C GLY A 35 8.75 12.65 57.58
N GLY A 36 7.67 11.93 57.37
CA GLY A 36 6.34 12.26 57.79
C GLY A 36 5.57 10.99 58.02
N ASP A 37 5.49 10.56 59.28
CA ASP A 37 4.60 9.53 59.75
C ASP A 37 3.13 10.01 59.52
N GLY A 38 2.59 9.58 58.43
CA GLY A 38 1.18 9.73 58.11
C GLY A 38 0.60 8.34 57.85
N THR A 39 0.09 7.72 58.92
CA THR A 39 -0.73 6.51 58.82
C THR A 39 -1.98 6.79 57.99
N LEU A 40 -1.98 6.32 56.74
CA LEU A 40 -3.16 6.35 55.88
C LEU A 40 -4.22 5.39 56.44
N PRO A 41 -5.49 5.81 56.60
CA PRO A 41 -6.55 4.91 57.07
C PRO A 41 -6.76 3.81 56.04
N LYS A 42 -6.66 2.57 56.54
CA LYS A 42 -6.96 1.36 55.75
C LYS A 42 -8.45 1.36 55.40
N PRO A 43 -8.84 1.28 54.12
CA PRO A 43 -10.25 1.18 53.78
C PRO A 43 -10.83 -0.14 54.27
N THR A 44 -11.74 -0.06 55.23
CA THR A 44 -12.55 -1.20 55.70
C THR A 44 -13.54 -1.58 54.62
N ARG A 45 -13.28 -2.67 53.92
CA ARG A 45 -14.31 -3.29 53.06
C ARG A 45 -15.38 -3.87 53.94
N GLN A 46 -16.55 -3.23 53.99
CA GLN A 46 -17.77 -3.88 54.41
C GLN A 46 -18.14 -4.90 53.31
N ALA A 47 -17.97 -6.16 53.64
CA ALA A 47 -18.52 -7.25 52.83
C ALA A 47 -20.03 -7.26 53.01
N THR A 48 -20.76 -6.72 52.06
CA THR A 48 -22.19 -6.98 51.91
C THR A 48 -22.30 -8.31 51.20
N GLU A 49 -22.56 -9.37 51.95
CA GLU A 49 -22.96 -10.66 51.37
C GLU A 49 -24.26 -10.46 50.59
N ARG A 50 -24.13 -10.29 49.27
CA ARG A 50 -25.27 -10.54 48.37
C ARG A 50 -25.29 -12.04 48.09
N THR A 51 -26.29 -12.70 48.60
CA THR A 51 -26.67 -14.04 48.15
C THR A 51 -26.88 -13.97 46.66
N ALA A 52 -25.94 -14.54 45.89
CA ALA A 52 -26.08 -14.67 44.47
C ALA A 52 -27.14 -15.75 44.20
N GLU A 53 -28.25 -15.37 43.60
CA GLU A 53 -29.13 -16.34 42.96
C GLU A 53 -28.35 -17.04 41.83
N PRO A 54 -28.51 -18.37 41.65
CA PRO A 54 -27.80 -19.09 40.59
C PRO A 54 -28.29 -18.56 39.23
N ILE A 55 -27.36 -17.95 38.48
CA ILE A 55 -27.59 -17.61 37.08
C ILE A 55 -27.76 -18.94 36.34
N PRO A 56 -28.88 -19.14 35.60
CA PRO A 56 -29.06 -20.34 34.81
C PRO A 56 -27.94 -20.40 33.75
N ASP A 57 -27.26 -21.56 33.72
CA ASP A 57 -26.23 -21.87 32.74
C ASP A 57 -26.79 -21.62 31.33
N PRO A 58 -26.16 -20.77 30.48
CA PRO A 58 -26.60 -20.63 29.10
C PRO A 58 -26.37 -21.98 28.39
N THR A 59 -27.47 -22.68 28.15
CA THR A 59 -27.43 -23.87 27.28
C THR A 59 -26.91 -23.41 25.91
N LEU A 60 -25.65 -23.72 25.66
CA LEU A 60 -25.05 -23.53 24.33
C LEU A 60 -25.81 -24.46 23.38
N THR A 61 -26.79 -23.92 22.68
CA THR A 61 -27.42 -24.58 21.56
C THR A 61 -26.37 -24.71 20.47
N THR A 62 -26.07 -25.94 20.06
CA THR A 62 -25.07 -26.35 19.08
C THR A 62 -25.37 -25.83 17.65
N GLU A 63 -26.18 -24.81 17.47
CA GLU A 63 -26.62 -24.29 16.18
C GLU A 63 -25.92 -22.99 15.73
N GLN A 64 -24.89 -22.51 16.45
CA GLN A 64 -24.15 -21.30 16.06
C GLN A 64 -22.68 -21.54 15.71
N VAL A 65 -22.30 -22.74 15.28
CA VAL A 65 -21.02 -23.03 14.63
C VAL A 65 -21.27 -23.32 13.14
N GLY A 66 -22.16 -22.57 12.54
CA GLY A 66 -22.15 -22.32 11.12
C GLY A 66 -21.39 -21.01 10.92
N GLY A 67 -20.06 -21.08 10.81
CA GLY A 67 -19.33 -19.99 10.22
C GLY A 67 -19.94 -19.74 8.85
N ASN A 68 -20.63 -18.62 8.67
CA ASN A 68 -20.93 -18.10 7.37
C ASN A 68 -19.57 -18.05 6.66
N ALA A 69 -19.33 -18.93 5.69
CA ALA A 69 -18.31 -18.64 4.70
C ALA A 69 -18.67 -17.23 4.21
N GLU A 70 -17.79 -16.25 4.44
CA GLU A 70 -17.97 -14.94 3.88
C GLU A 70 -18.23 -15.16 2.40
N GLU A 71 -19.45 -14.83 1.98
CA GLU A 71 -19.85 -14.92 0.59
C GLU A 71 -18.91 -13.96 -0.15
N VAL A 72 -17.93 -14.52 -0.87
CA VAL A 72 -16.92 -13.72 -1.58
C VAL A 72 -17.67 -12.85 -2.56
N GLU A 73 -17.66 -11.54 -2.33
CA GLU A 73 -18.36 -10.56 -3.19
C GLU A 73 -17.82 -10.69 -4.61
N GLN A 74 -18.62 -11.26 -5.50
CA GLN A 74 -18.27 -11.41 -6.91
C GLN A 74 -18.65 -10.14 -7.66
N VAL A 75 -17.67 -9.29 -7.92
CA VAL A 75 -17.83 -7.97 -8.56
C VAL A 75 -18.29 -8.07 -10.01
N LEU A 76 -17.85 -9.12 -10.73
CA LEU A 76 -18.23 -9.43 -12.11
C LEU A 76 -18.54 -10.92 -12.24
N PRO A 77 -19.49 -11.31 -13.09
CA PRO A 77 -19.74 -12.73 -13.39
C PRO A 77 -18.47 -13.43 -13.90
N THR A 78 -18.26 -14.67 -13.46
CA THR A 78 -17.13 -15.51 -13.91
C THR A 78 -17.02 -15.55 -15.44
N GLY A 79 -15.81 -15.40 -15.96
CA GLY A 79 -15.52 -15.36 -17.40
C GLY A 79 -15.71 -13.99 -18.05
N THR A 80 -16.22 -12.99 -17.33
CA THR A 80 -16.35 -11.63 -17.84
C THR A 80 -14.96 -10.99 -18.00
N VAL A 81 -14.70 -10.36 -19.15
CA VAL A 81 -13.47 -9.60 -19.40
C VAL A 81 -13.53 -8.27 -18.64
N ALA A 82 -12.65 -8.11 -17.67
CA ALA A 82 -12.54 -6.92 -16.83
C ALA A 82 -11.61 -5.86 -17.43
N ALA A 83 -10.52 -6.27 -18.08
CA ALA A 83 -9.62 -5.40 -18.83
C ALA A 83 -8.88 -6.21 -19.89
N GLU A 84 -8.43 -5.55 -20.96
CA GLU A 84 -7.68 -6.17 -22.05
C GLU A 84 -6.78 -5.15 -22.71
N THR A 85 -5.51 -5.49 -22.95
CA THR A 85 -4.54 -4.56 -23.56
C THR A 85 -3.36 -5.30 -24.18
N ASP A 86 -2.71 -4.66 -25.15
CA ASP A 86 -1.41 -5.06 -25.69
C ASP A 86 -0.31 -4.24 -25.02
N VAL A 87 0.67 -4.91 -24.45
CA VAL A 87 1.85 -4.30 -23.86
C VAL A 87 2.99 -4.38 -24.86
N THR A 88 3.34 -3.24 -25.46
CA THR A 88 4.35 -3.19 -26.54
C THR A 88 5.45 -2.20 -26.18
N SER A 89 6.71 -2.63 -26.37
CA SER A 89 7.85 -1.74 -26.21
C SER A 89 7.86 -0.63 -27.27
N PRO A 90 8.46 0.54 -26.98
CA PRO A 90 8.58 1.62 -27.96
C PRO A 90 9.26 1.22 -29.28
N SER A 91 10.17 0.24 -29.24
CA SER A 91 10.82 -0.32 -30.44
C SER A 91 9.93 -1.29 -31.23
N GLY A 92 8.85 -1.80 -30.61
CA GLY A 92 8.01 -2.86 -31.17
C GLY A 92 8.62 -4.27 -31.06
N ASP A 93 9.82 -4.42 -30.54
CA ASP A 93 10.54 -5.70 -30.48
C ASP A 93 10.03 -6.64 -29.39
N THR A 94 9.35 -6.10 -28.40
CA THR A 94 8.75 -6.87 -27.31
C THR A 94 7.27 -6.53 -27.20
N THR A 95 6.43 -7.56 -27.21
CA THR A 95 4.99 -7.43 -27.04
C THR A 95 4.42 -8.62 -26.30
N ILE A 96 3.33 -8.40 -25.57
CA ILE A 96 2.49 -9.42 -24.96
C ILE A 96 1.04 -8.95 -24.93
N HIS A 97 0.11 -9.84 -25.19
CA HIS A 97 -1.32 -9.58 -25.01
C HIS A 97 -1.74 -10.02 -23.63
N VAL A 98 -2.45 -9.14 -22.90
CA VAL A 98 -2.93 -9.35 -21.53
C VAL A 98 -4.44 -9.17 -21.50
N ARG A 99 -5.16 -10.23 -21.12
CA ARG A 99 -6.61 -10.23 -20.98
C ARG A 99 -6.99 -10.67 -19.58
N ILE A 100 -7.64 -9.80 -18.81
CA ILE A 100 -8.00 -10.05 -17.42
C ILE A 100 -9.47 -10.43 -17.35
N VAL A 101 -9.76 -11.60 -16.75
CA VAL A 101 -11.11 -12.14 -16.63
C VAL A 101 -11.46 -12.43 -15.18
N ALA A 102 -12.72 -12.20 -14.81
CA ALA A 102 -13.24 -12.60 -13.51
C ALA A 102 -13.24 -14.14 -13.38
N ASN A 103 -12.75 -14.65 -12.25
CA ASN A 103 -12.73 -16.08 -11.95
C ASN A 103 -13.83 -16.48 -10.95
N ASP A 104 -13.92 -17.76 -10.62
CA ASP A 104 -14.90 -18.33 -9.70
C ASP A 104 -14.54 -18.15 -8.20
N MET A 105 -13.36 -17.59 -7.92
CA MET A 105 -12.90 -17.29 -6.56
C MET A 105 -13.24 -15.85 -6.12
N GLY A 106 -14.01 -15.10 -6.91
CA GLY A 106 -14.30 -13.67 -6.65
C GLY A 106 -13.11 -12.74 -6.89
N THR A 107 -12.06 -13.24 -7.55
CA THR A 107 -10.87 -12.47 -7.97
C THR A 107 -10.75 -12.49 -9.50
N PHE A 108 -9.56 -12.23 -10.02
CA PHE A 108 -9.33 -12.16 -11.46
C PHE A 108 -8.16 -13.04 -11.88
N THR A 109 -8.16 -13.42 -13.16
CA THR A 109 -7.07 -14.17 -13.78
C THR A 109 -6.61 -13.42 -15.03
N ALA A 110 -5.32 -13.06 -15.08
CA ALA A 110 -4.71 -12.55 -16.28
C ALA A 110 -4.35 -13.73 -17.22
N GLN A 111 -4.85 -13.70 -18.43
CA GLN A 111 -4.53 -14.60 -19.52
C GLN A 111 -3.47 -13.93 -20.40
N LEU A 112 -2.35 -14.61 -20.62
CA LEU A 112 -1.21 -14.08 -21.37
C LEU A 112 -1.06 -14.83 -22.70
N SER A 113 -0.94 -14.07 -23.80
CA SER A 113 -0.75 -14.62 -25.14
C SER A 113 0.12 -13.71 -26.01
N ASP A 114 0.45 -14.18 -27.20
CA ASP A 114 1.16 -13.46 -28.27
C ASP A 114 2.48 -12.81 -27.80
N TYR A 115 3.13 -13.41 -26.81
CA TYR A 115 4.42 -12.94 -26.33
C TYR A 115 5.51 -13.09 -27.39
N ARG A 116 6.19 -12.00 -27.67
CA ARG A 116 7.37 -11.94 -28.54
C ARG A 116 8.38 -10.99 -27.93
N THR A 117 9.66 -11.33 -28.03
CA THR A 117 10.74 -10.46 -27.60
C THR A 117 12.04 -10.82 -28.34
N THR A 118 12.85 -9.83 -28.59
CA THR A 118 14.26 -9.98 -28.97
C THR A 118 15.19 -9.90 -27.77
N ASN A 119 14.66 -9.53 -26.59
CA ASN A 119 15.46 -9.42 -25.37
C ASN A 119 15.69 -10.82 -24.78
N PRO A 120 16.96 -11.24 -24.62
CA PRO A 120 17.31 -12.56 -24.10
C PRO A 120 17.16 -12.69 -22.57
N GLN A 121 16.73 -11.62 -21.90
CA GLN A 121 16.65 -11.57 -20.43
C GLN A 121 15.45 -12.33 -19.87
N GLN A 122 15.57 -12.70 -18.60
CA GLN A 122 14.43 -13.03 -17.78
C GLN A 122 13.49 -11.82 -17.71
N MET A 123 12.21 -12.06 -17.82
CA MET A 123 11.19 -11.00 -17.84
C MET A 123 10.28 -11.13 -16.63
N SER A 124 9.80 -9.99 -16.16
CA SER A 124 8.77 -9.85 -15.16
C SER A 124 7.59 -9.06 -15.74
N LEU A 125 6.37 -9.58 -15.56
CA LEU A 125 5.14 -8.83 -15.79
C LEU A 125 4.60 -8.38 -14.44
N GLN A 126 4.25 -7.10 -14.32
CA GLN A 126 3.81 -6.49 -13.08
C GLN A 126 2.57 -5.64 -13.32
N PHE A 127 1.61 -5.71 -12.41
CA PHE A 127 0.48 -4.79 -12.37
C PHE A 127 0.78 -3.69 -11.36
N ARG A 128 0.60 -2.42 -11.75
CA ARG A 128 1.01 -1.26 -10.94
C ARG A 128 -0.14 -0.30 -10.70
N HIS A 129 -0.18 0.27 -9.49
CA HIS A 129 -1.18 1.26 -9.08
C HIS A 129 -1.11 2.57 -9.87
N ARG A 130 0.03 2.91 -10.43
CA ARG A 130 0.23 4.15 -11.19
C ARG A 130 0.60 3.86 -12.64
N THR A 131 0.41 4.86 -13.48
CA THR A 131 0.91 4.79 -14.86
C THR A 131 2.43 4.60 -14.83
N ALA A 132 2.91 3.58 -15.54
CA ALA A 132 4.34 3.29 -15.61
C ALA A 132 5.10 4.40 -16.34
N SER A 133 6.26 4.75 -15.79
CA SER A 133 7.24 5.61 -16.43
C SER A 133 8.45 4.76 -16.88
N PRO A 134 9.14 5.11 -17.97
CA PRO A 134 10.35 4.42 -18.40
C PRO A 134 11.46 4.38 -17.33
N LEU A 135 11.42 5.29 -16.36
CA LEU A 135 12.41 5.37 -15.28
C LEU A 135 11.99 4.57 -14.03
N ASP A 136 10.79 3.98 -14.01
CA ASP A 136 10.23 3.25 -12.88
C ASP A 136 10.65 1.77 -12.92
N GLY A 137 11.94 1.49 -12.77
CA GLY A 137 12.45 0.12 -12.83
C GLY A 137 11.93 -0.80 -11.72
N GLY A 138 11.80 -0.30 -10.49
CA GLY A 138 11.25 -1.02 -9.36
C GLY A 138 10.00 -0.30 -8.84
N ASP A 139 8.96 -1.05 -8.52
CA ASP A 139 7.76 -0.51 -7.89
C ASP A 139 7.31 -1.44 -6.77
N ALA A 140 7.50 -0.99 -5.52
CA ALA A 140 7.08 -1.72 -4.33
C ALA A 140 5.54 -1.88 -4.24
N SER A 141 4.79 -1.07 -5.00
CA SER A 141 3.34 -1.17 -5.08
C SER A 141 2.84 -2.12 -6.18
N ALA A 142 3.75 -2.77 -6.92
CA ALA A 142 3.38 -3.79 -7.89
C ALA A 142 2.66 -4.97 -7.20
N ARG A 143 1.65 -5.51 -7.86
CA ARG A 143 0.88 -6.67 -7.41
C ARG A 143 0.93 -7.78 -8.46
N ASP A 144 0.70 -9.01 -8.00
CA ASP A 144 0.58 -10.19 -8.86
C ASP A 144 1.70 -10.29 -9.91
N THR A 145 2.93 -10.03 -9.46
CA THR A 145 4.13 -10.12 -10.30
C THR A 145 4.38 -11.56 -10.72
N THR A 146 4.64 -11.78 -12.01
CA THR A 146 5.06 -13.08 -12.54
C THR A 146 6.35 -12.95 -13.35
N GLU A 147 7.21 -13.95 -13.24
CA GLU A 147 8.52 -13.96 -13.90
C GLU A 147 8.69 -15.23 -14.76
N TRP A 148 9.47 -15.12 -15.84
CA TRP A 148 9.82 -16.23 -16.69
C TRP A 148 11.17 -16.02 -17.36
N THR A 149 11.84 -17.11 -17.69
CA THR A 149 13.08 -17.10 -18.47
C THR A 149 12.80 -16.95 -19.96
N ALA A 150 13.78 -16.52 -20.73
CA ALA A 150 13.68 -16.48 -22.19
C ALA A 150 13.32 -17.86 -22.80
N ALA A 151 13.78 -18.94 -22.16
CA ALA A 151 13.54 -20.31 -22.64
C ALA A 151 12.12 -20.83 -22.34
N SER A 152 11.53 -20.44 -21.20
CA SER A 152 10.19 -20.92 -20.81
C SER A 152 9.06 -20.11 -21.43
N GLY A 153 9.31 -18.81 -21.69
CA GLY A 153 8.26 -17.84 -21.97
C GLY A 153 7.30 -17.62 -20.79
N PRO A 154 6.28 -16.76 -20.93
CA PRO A 154 5.32 -16.46 -19.88
C PRO A 154 4.40 -17.64 -19.61
N PRO A 155 3.87 -17.79 -18.39
CA PRO A 155 2.75 -18.69 -18.12
C PRO A 155 1.52 -18.24 -18.93
N LYS A 156 0.62 -19.18 -19.24
CA LYS A 156 -0.62 -18.83 -19.96
C LYS A 156 -1.59 -18.04 -19.11
N THR A 157 -1.54 -18.22 -17.79
CA THR A 157 -2.46 -17.60 -16.84
C THR A 157 -1.72 -17.22 -15.56
N VAL A 158 -2.12 -16.09 -14.96
CA VAL A 158 -1.67 -15.60 -13.65
C VAL A 158 -2.91 -15.25 -12.84
N VAL A 159 -3.12 -15.92 -11.70
CA VAL A 159 -4.22 -15.58 -10.80
C VAL A 159 -3.82 -14.35 -9.99
N MET A 160 -4.67 -13.31 -10.01
CA MET A 160 -4.43 -12.04 -9.34
C MET A 160 -4.94 -12.11 -7.90
N HIS A 161 -4.16 -12.75 -7.01
CA HIS A 161 -4.51 -12.90 -5.60
C HIS A 161 -4.27 -11.64 -4.79
N ASP A 162 -3.12 -10.98 -5.02
CA ASP A 162 -2.68 -9.83 -4.23
C ASP A 162 -3.49 -8.57 -4.57
N ALA A 163 -4.06 -8.52 -5.76
CA ALA A 163 -4.93 -7.42 -6.18
C ALA A 163 -6.34 -7.48 -5.57
N GLY A 164 -6.73 -8.64 -5.05
CA GLY A 164 -8.02 -8.86 -4.40
C GLY A 164 -9.23 -8.83 -5.34
N ALA A 165 -10.41 -8.62 -4.75
CA ALA A 165 -11.68 -8.61 -5.48
C ALA A 165 -11.91 -7.35 -6.34
N ARG A 166 -11.12 -6.29 -6.15
CA ARG A 166 -11.26 -5.01 -6.86
C ARG A 166 -9.92 -4.48 -7.34
N PRO A 167 -9.33 -5.11 -8.39
CA PRO A 167 -8.03 -4.72 -8.93
C PRO A 167 -8.04 -3.44 -9.76
N ASP A 168 -9.18 -2.76 -9.88
CA ASP A 168 -9.40 -1.56 -10.70
C ASP A 168 -8.61 -0.32 -10.24
N TYR A 169 -7.90 -0.41 -9.10
CA TYR A 169 -6.89 0.58 -8.69
C TYR A 169 -5.54 0.39 -9.40
N LEU A 170 -5.30 -0.74 -10.05
CA LEU A 170 -4.09 -0.99 -10.83
C LEU A 170 -4.25 -0.33 -12.20
N GLN A 171 -3.49 0.73 -12.44
CA GLN A 171 -3.66 1.59 -13.62
C GLN A 171 -2.83 1.14 -14.82
N SER A 172 -1.81 0.30 -14.61
CA SER A 172 -0.94 -0.16 -15.69
C SER A 172 -0.45 -1.58 -15.52
N VAL A 173 -0.11 -2.19 -16.63
CA VAL A 173 0.66 -3.43 -16.71
C VAL A 173 1.96 -3.16 -17.44
N VAL A 174 3.07 -3.68 -16.90
CA VAL A 174 4.42 -3.42 -17.41
C VAL A 174 5.22 -4.70 -17.59
N LEU A 175 6.13 -4.68 -18.56
CA LEU A 175 7.19 -5.66 -18.73
C LEU A 175 8.50 -5.06 -18.27
N VAL A 176 9.19 -5.76 -17.38
CA VAL A 176 10.47 -5.35 -16.80
C VAL A 176 11.45 -6.51 -16.93
N PRO A 177 12.65 -6.31 -17.49
CA PRO A 177 13.71 -7.31 -17.40
C PRO A 177 14.03 -7.58 -15.93
N ALA A 178 13.82 -8.80 -15.49
CA ALA A 178 14.00 -9.20 -14.10
C ALA A 178 15.49 -9.44 -13.79
N SER A 179 15.87 -9.21 -12.52
CA SER A 179 17.20 -9.58 -12.04
C SER A 179 17.28 -11.10 -11.87
N VAL A 180 18.41 -11.67 -12.24
CA VAL A 180 18.71 -13.07 -11.96
C VAL A 180 19.55 -13.10 -10.69
N PRO A 181 19.23 -13.94 -9.70
CA PRO A 181 20.06 -14.11 -8.52
C PRO A 181 21.52 -14.41 -8.91
N ASP A 182 22.47 -13.87 -8.15
CA ASP A 182 23.91 -14.08 -8.30
C ASP A 182 24.56 -13.49 -9.57
N GLU A 183 23.86 -12.69 -10.36
CA GLU A 183 24.47 -11.96 -11.46
C GLU A 183 24.90 -10.54 -11.07
N ASP A 184 26.03 -10.09 -11.61
CA ASP A 184 26.52 -8.72 -11.42
C ASP A 184 25.58 -7.71 -12.11
N PRO A 185 24.90 -6.81 -11.35
CA PRO A 185 23.99 -5.83 -11.93
C PRO A 185 24.64 -4.91 -12.97
N SER A 186 25.96 -4.69 -12.87
CA SER A 186 26.69 -3.83 -13.80
C SER A 186 26.75 -4.39 -15.23
N MET A 187 26.58 -5.70 -15.37
CA MET A 187 26.56 -6.39 -16.67
C MET A 187 25.22 -6.30 -17.38
N ARG A 188 24.18 -5.79 -16.70
CA ARG A 188 22.81 -5.72 -17.20
C ARG A 188 22.14 -4.39 -16.85
N PRO A 189 22.54 -3.28 -17.48
CA PRO A 189 22.06 -1.93 -17.11
C PRO A 189 20.55 -1.72 -17.36
N TRP A 190 19.89 -2.62 -18.08
CA TRP A 190 18.44 -2.56 -18.34
C TRP A 190 17.58 -3.33 -17.32
N VAL A 191 18.20 -4.14 -16.44
CA VAL A 191 17.46 -4.84 -15.38
C VAL A 191 16.80 -3.82 -14.48
N GLY A 192 15.51 -4.04 -14.21
CA GLY A 192 14.68 -3.13 -13.44
C GLY A 192 14.14 -1.92 -14.23
N SER A 193 14.57 -1.68 -15.46
CA SER A 193 13.99 -0.62 -16.31
C SER A 193 12.69 -1.11 -16.96
N VAL A 194 11.68 -0.24 -17.05
CA VAL A 194 10.44 -0.56 -17.78
C VAL A 194 10.74 -0.69 -19.26
N LEU A 195 10.56 -1.89 -19.82
CA LEU A 195 10.77 -2.16 -21.24
C LEU A 195 9.53 -1.85 -22.08
N ALA A 196 8.36 -2.20 -21.55
CA ALA A 196 7.07 -1.94 -22.17
C ALA A 196 6.01 -1.68 -21.10
N ALA A 197 5.06 -0.82 -21.39
CA ALA A 197 3.97 -0.49 -20.49
C ALA A 197 2.68 -0.21 -21.27
N SER A 198 1.55 -0.55 -20.67
CA SER A 198 0.24 -0.19 -21.18
C SER A 198 -0.70 0.17 -20.03
N ALA A 199 -1.59 1.12 -20.25
CA ALA A 199 -2.66 1.43 -19.33
C ALA A 199 -3.69 0.29 -19.32
N LEU A 200 -4.36 0.11 -18.17
CA LEU A 200 -5.49 -0.79 -18.00
C LEU A 200 -6.79 0.01 -17.97
N ASP A 201 -7.68 -0.31 -18.88
CA ASP A 201 -9.04 0.24 -18.91
C ASP A 201 -10.01 -0.78 -18.32
N TRP A 202 -10.33 -0.58 -17.03
CA TRP A 202 -11.15 -1.50 -16.27
C TRP A 202 -12.65 -1.32 -16.54
N LYS A 203 -13.33 -2.43 -16.74
CA LYS A 203 -14.79 -2.52 -16.89
C LYS A 203 -15.50 -2.87 -15.58
N ILE A 204 -14.82 -2.72 -14.46
CA ILE A 204 -15.38 -2.96 -13.13
C ILE A 204 -16.22 -1.74 -12.72
N PRO A 205 -17.49 -1.93 -12.34
CA PRO A 205 -18.33 -0.81 -11.90
C PRO A 205 -17.77 -0.15 -10.64
N ASN A 206 -17.76 1.19 -10.62
CA ASN A 206 -17.45 1.93 -9.39
C ASN A 206 -18.56 1.67 -8.35
N PRO A 207 -18.25 1.15 -7.13
CA PRO A 207 -19.24 0.90 -6.10
C PRO A 207 -19.77 2.18 -5.46
N TYR A 208 -19.02 3.29 -5.57
CA TYR A 208 -19.33 4.57 -4.93
C TYR A 208 -19.32 5.73 -5.95
N PRO A 209 -20.21 5.73 -6.96
CA PRO A 209 -20.19 6.73 -8.02
C PRO A 209 -20.49 8.15 -7.52
N ASP A 210 -21.20 8.26 -6.41
CA ASP A 210 -21.61 9.52 -5.79
C ASP A 210 -20.78 9.88 -4.54
N LEU A 211 -19.62 9.25 -4.34
CA LEU A 211 -18.77 9.48 -3.19
C LEU A 211 -18.40 10.96 -3.06
N ARG A 212 -18.71 11.54 -1.92
CA ARG A 212 -18.40 12.93 -1.58
C ARG A 212 -17.73 12.99 -0.23
N ILE A 213 -16.56 13.62 -0.18
CA ILE A 213 -15.77 13.77 1.02
C ILE A 213 -15.92 15.18 1.54
N THR A 214 -16.31 15.32 2.81
CA THR A 214 -16.43 16.59 3.51
C THR A 214 -15.50 16.59 4.71
N VAL A 215 -14.76 17.68 4.94
CA VAL A 215 -13.82 17.77 6.05
C VAL A 215 -14.54 18.24 7.30
N GLY A 216 -14.74 17.34 8.26
CA GLY A 216 -15.22 17.65 9.60
C GLY A 216 -14.09 18.15 10.52
N LYS A 217 -14.46 18.64 11.71
CA LYS A 217 -13.50 19.02 12.74
C LYS A 217 -12.73 17.78 13.23
N ASP A 218 -11.48 18.00 13.59
CA ASP A 218 -10.67 17.03 14.32
C ASP A 218 -11.35 16.60 15.63
N ARG A 219 -11.15 15.37 16.01
CA ARG A 219 -11.75 14.73 17.20
C ARG A 219 -10.85 13.61 17.71
N PRO A 220 -11.03 13.14 18.97
CA PRO A 220 -10.34 11.94 19.46
C PRO A 220 -10.51 10.78 18.49
N GLY A 221 -9.40 10.13 18.09
CA GLY A 221 -9.36 9.07 17.09
C GLY A 221 -9.33 9.57 15.62
N ALA A 222 -9.23 10.90 15.39
CA ALA A 222 -9.08 11.48 14.05
C ALA A 222 -8.44 12.88 14.13
N TYR A 223 -7.18 12.92 14.61
CA TYR A 223 -6.40 14.16 14.79
C TYR A 223 -5.44 14.45 13.64
N GLY A 224 -5.33 13.57 12.67
CA GLY A 224 -4.41 13.73 11.55
C GLY A 224 -4.63 15.00 10.74
N ILE A 225 -3.65 15.30 9.90
CA ILE A 225 -3.59 16.53 9.11
C ILE A 225 -4.19 16.29 7.73
N VAL A 226 -5.13 17.14 7.33
CA VAL A 226 -5.68 17.15 5.97
C VAL A 226 -4.88 18.10 5.10
N THR A 227 -4.54 17.66 3.91
CA THR A 227 -3.99 18.52 2.85
C THR A 227 -4.99 18.62 1.71
N ASP A 228 -5.07 19.80 1.13
CA ASP A 228 -5.97 20.10 0.03
C ASP A 228 -5.22 20.18 -1.31
N ALA A 229 -5.88 19.77 -2.38
CA ALA A 229 -5.48 20.05 -3.74
C ALA A 229 -6.67 20.71 -4.47
N ASP A 230 -6.43 21.87 -5.08
CA ASP A 230 -7.46 22.66 -5.79
C ASP A 230 -8.73 22.93 -4.95
N GLY A 231 -8.56 23.15 -3.63
CA GLY A 231 -9.65 23.43 -2.71
C GLY A 231 -10.52 22.22 -2.35
N ARG A 232 -10.03 21.01 -2.61
CA ARG A 232 -10.68 19.75 -2.21
C ARG A 232 -9.72 18.94 -1.34
N PRO A 233 -10.24 18.17 -0.35
CA PRO A 233 -9.40 17.30 0.45
C PRO A 233 -8.70 16.28 -0.46
N ALA A 234 -7.38 16.20 -0.35
CA ALA A 234 -6.55 15.35 -1.19
C ALA A 234 -5.92 14.21 -0.39
N ASP A 235 -5.32 14.52 0.74
CA ASP A 235 -4.64 13.54 1.57
C ASP A 235 -4.93 13.77 3.06
N TYR A 236 -4.80 12.68 3.83
CA TYR A 236 -4.87 12.70 5.28
C TYR A 236 -3.63 12.01 5.86
N LEU A 237 -2.78 12.77 6.52
CA LEU A 237 -1.64 12.22 7.26
C LEU A 237 -2.13 11.72 8.63
N VAL A 238 -2.06 10.42 8.85
CA VAL A 238 -2.54 9.73 10.04
C VAL A 238 -1.73 10.15 11.27
N ALA A 239 -2.42 10.57 12.34
CA ALA A 239 -1.82 10.87 13.64
C ALA A 239 -1.83 9.64 14.56
N HIS A 240 -1.02 9.72 15.62
CA HIS A 240 -1.04 8.71 16.67
C HIS A 240 -2.45 8.57 17.30
N GLY A 241 -2.95 7.36 17.37
CA GLY A 241 -4.25 7.06 17.94
C GLY A 241 -5.45 7.33 17.03
N ASP A 242 -5.22 7.52 15.72
CA ASP A 242 -6.31 7.61 14.75
C ASP A 242 -6.88 6.21 14.45
N GLU A 243 -8.21 6.15 14.38
CA GLU A 243 -9.01 4.94 14.13
C GLU A 243 -9.78 5.07 12.82
N LEU A 244 -9.81 4.03 12.02
CA LEU A 244 -10.45 4.05 10.70
C LEU A 244 -11.89 4.52 10.74
N THR A 245 -12.68 3.99 11.70
CA THR A 245 -14.10 4.36 11.86
C THR A 245 -14.25 5.84 12.21
N THR A 246 -13.40 6.37 13.10
CA THR A 246 -13.48 7.79 13.53
C THR A 246 -13.00 8.73 12.42
N VAL A 247 -11.95 8.33 11.68
CA VAL A 247 -11.47 9.06 10.51
C VAL A 247 -12.53 9.09 9.41
N ALA A 248 -13.16 7.96 9.11
CA ALA A 248 -14.26 7.90 8.15
C ALA A 248 -15.41 8.85 8.52
N GLN A 249 -15.83 8.86 9.80
CA GLN A 249 -16.84 9.78 10.31
C GLN A 249 -16.43 11.26 10.19
N ARG A 250 -15.14 11.59 10.39
CA ARG A 250 -14.64 12.94 10.20
C ARG A 250 -14.83 13.41 8.77
N PHE A 251 -14.71 12.53 7.81
CA PHE A 251 -14.87 12.83 6.38
C PHE A 251 -16.28 12.62 5.84
N GLY A 252 -17.23 12.20 6.68
CA GLY A 252 -18.63 11.96 6.28
C GLY A 252 -18.81 10.77 5.36
N ILE A 253 -17.90 9.81 5.43
CA ILE A 253 -17.90 8.57 4.64
C ILE A 253 -17.82 7.34 5.56
N THR A 254 -17.97 6.16 4.98
CA THR A 254 -17.89 4.90 5.71
C THR A 254 -16.47 4.35 5.74
N PRO A 255 -16.10 3.46 6.70
CA PRO A 255 -14.84 2.75 6.70
C PRO A 255 -14.56 1.99 5.39
N ALA A 256 -15.60 1.38 4.79
CA ALA A 256 -15.49 0.69 3.50
C ALA A 256 -15.10 1.63 2.34
N GLU A 257 -15.61 2.87 2.34
CA GLU A 257 -15.24 3.89 1.36
C GLU A 257 -13.79 4.36 1.57
N VAL A 258 -13.32 4.50 2.82
CA VAL A 258 -11.90 4.80 3.09
C VAL A 258 -11.00 3.67 2.60
N GLN A 259 -11.36 2.41 2.86
CA GLN A 259 -10.61 1.25 2.38
C GLN A 259 -10.61 1.17 0.84
N TRP A 260 -11.75 1.46 0.21
CA TRP A 260 -11.84 1.50 -1.25
C TRP A 260 -10.93 2.57 -1.86
N LEU A 261 -10.86 3.76 -1.26
CA LEU A 261 -9.95 4.83 -1.68
C LEU A 261 -8.47 4.47 -1.48
N ASN A 262 -8.18 3.54 -0.57
CA ASN A 262 -6.84 3.20 -0.11
C ASN A 262 -6.61 1.69 -0.17
N PRO A 263 -6.41 1.11 -1.36
CA PRO A 263 -6.31 -0.35 -1.55
C PRO A 263 -5.12 -1.00 -0.83
N TYR A 264 -4.15 -0.20 -0.40
CA TYR A 264 -2.97 -0.64 0.37
C TYR A 264 -3.09 -0.33 1.87
N LEU A 265 -4.28 0.08 2.32
CA LEU A 265 -4.49 0.43 3.72
C LEU A 265 -4.34 -0.79 4.62
N GLU A 266 -3.35 -0.72 5.50
CA GLU A 266 -3.15 -1.68 6.56
C GLU A 266 -3.72 -1.12 7.87
N THR A 267 -4.64 -1.86 8.49
CA THR A 267 -5.13 -1.58 9.83
C THR A 267 -4.50 -2.55 10.82
N ARG A 268 -4.26 -2.09 12.05
CA ARG A 268 -3.89 -2.95 13.17
C ARG A 268 -5.17 -3.52 13.82
N ALA A 269 -4.99 -4.43 14.78
CA ALA A 269 -6.08 -4.87 15.64
C ALA A 269 -6.80 -3.65 16.23
N ASP A 270 -8.12 -3.75 16.41
CA ASP A 270 -8.97 -2.68 16.95
C ASP A 270 -9.12 -1.44 16.04
N ASP A 271 -9.03 -1.61 14.72
CA ASP A 271 -9.33 -0.56 13.73
C ASP A 271 -8.32 0.62 13.70
N TRP A 272 -7.16 0.46 14.34
CA TRP A 272 -6.13 1.50 14.41
C TRP A 272 -5.40 1.65 13.09
N LEU A 273 -5.24 2.92 12.68
CA LEU A 273 -4.46 3.29 11.51
C LEU A 273 -2.97 3.37 11.85
N LEU A 274 -2.11 3.13 10.86
CA LEU A 274 -0.67 3.25 11.03
C LEU A 274 -0.27 4.72 11.06
N GLU A 275 0.25 5.18 12.21
CA GLU A 275 0.75 6.56 12.36
C GLU A 275 1.79 6.90 11.28
N GLY A 276 1.69 8.09 10.72
CA GLY A 276 2.58 8.59 9.66
C GLY A 276 2.24 8.06 8.26
N SER A 277 1.28 7.13 8.12
CA SER A 277 0.77 6.78 6.79
C SER A 277 -0.09 7.91 6.22
N THR A 278 -0.19 7.95 4.90
CA THR A 278 -1.02 8.93 4.18
C THR A 278 -2.19 8.21 3.53
N LEU A 279 -3.41 8.64 3.84
CA LEU A 279 -4.62 8.17 3.18
C LEU A 279 -4.95 9.09 2.02
N ASN A 280 -5.30 8.50 0.88
CA ASN A 280 -5.89 9.21 -0.24
C ASN A 280 -7.34 9.57 0.08
N LEU A 281 -7.70 10.82 -0.13
CA LEU A 281 -9.07 11.33 -0.02
C LEU A 281 -9.64 11.77 -1.39
N ASP A 282 -8.89 11.62 -2.47
CA ASP A 282 -9.33 11.99 -3.81
C ASP A 282 -9.72 10.74 -4.62
N PRO A 283 -11.01 10.51 -4.92
CA PRO A 283 -11.44 9.37 -5.71
C PRO A 283 -10.80 9.28 -7.12
N ALA A 284 -10.36 10.42 -7.67
CA ALA A 284 -9.71 10.45 -8.98
C ALA A 284 -8.26 9.92 -8.94
N ARG A 285 -7.68 9.75 -7.75
CA ARG A 285 -6.31 9.23 -7.55
C ARG A 285 -6.28 7.79 -7.04
N ARG A 286 -7.44 7.15 -7.01
CA ARG A 286 -7.55 5.74 -6.64
C ARG A 286 -6.94 4.81 -7.66
#